data_41b7796afb2691b2f8675193b5dc91b8
#
_entry.id   41b7796afb2691b2f8675193b5dc91b8
#
_cell.length_a   1.000
_cell.length_b   1.000
_cell.length_c   1.000
_cell.angle_alpha   90.00
_cell.angle_beta   90.00
_cell.angle_gamma   90.00
#
_symmetry.space_group_name_H-M   'P 1'
#
loop_
_entity.id
_entity.type
_entity.pdbx_description
1 polymer ?
#
loop_
_entity_poly.entity_id
_entity_poly.type
_entity_poly.pdbx_seq_one_letter_code
_entity_poly.pdbx_strand_id
1 'polypeptide(L)'
;MRNLLLAATMFLTSSVALSKTSLNPARTIVIDGPITGQIVQPVIDTMNKLAADKSQPIDIVISSPGGSVVAGYIIVDTMEALRADGVKFRCGVRSLAASMAFQLLLHCDERYSTPHAFLLWHPVRVFYMGVLTADAARVASIQMGLSDKMVLGELHKALPLDEKVIDWHFTNETLHHARQLDKLAPGFFKQVSSGIGNLFKTDGVALNTGELGGFSFSLGDILYIHETFINMRGNKQ
;
A
#
# COMPACT_ATOMS: atom_id res chain seq x y z
N MET A 1 -63.06 -25.86 23.36
CA MET A 1 -62.01 -25.12 24.03
C MET A 1 -60.72 -25.48 23.31
N ARG A 2 -60.25 -24.64 22.42
CA ARG A 2 -59.03 -24.89 21.62
C ARG A 2 -57.92 -23.98 22.18
N ASN A 3 -56.93 -24.58 22.82
CA ASN A 3 -55.72 -23.90 23.31
C ASN A 3 -54.82 -23.54 22.13
N LEU A 4 -54.63 -22.27 21.89
CA LEU A 4 -53.66 -21.73 20.92
C LEU A 4 -52.35 -21.53 21.69
N LEU A 5 -51.34 -22.38 21.45
CA LEU A 5 -49.97 -22.14 21.89
C LEU A 5 -49.30 -21.13 20.90
N LEU A 6 -49.05 -19.93 21.41
CA LEU A 6 -48.14 -18.98 20.71
C LEU A 6 -46.70 -19.39 21.01
N ALA A 7 -46.01 -19.89 19.99
CA ALA A 7 -44.55 -20.05 20.04
C ALA A 7 -43.89 -18.71 19.71
N ALA A 8 -43.33 -18.05 20.71
CA ALA A 8 -42.50 -16.86 20.53
C ALA A 8 -41.11 -17.29 20.08
N THR A 9 -40.82 -17.14 18.81
CA THR A 9 -39.46 -17.32 18.25
C THR A 9 -38.63 -16.07 18.60
N MET A 10 -37.78 -16.19 19.61
CA MET A 10 -36.75 -15.18 19.90
C MET A 10 -35.67 -15.26 18.81
N PHE A 11 -35.67 -14.29 17.93
CA PHE A 11 -34.52 -14.03 17.06
C PHE A 11 -33.39 -13.43 17.93
N LEU A 12 -32.42 -14.27 18.31
CA LEU A 12 -31.14 -13.79 18.83
C LEU A 12 -30.39 -13.15 17.66
N THR A 13 -30.51 -11.82 17.54
CA THR A 13 -29.60 -11.04 16.71
C THR A 13 -28.23 -11.03 17.41
N SER A 14 -27.35 -11.94 17.02
CA SER A 14 -25.95 -11.87 17.40
C SER A 14 -25.37 -10.61 16.76
N SER A 15 -25.33 -9.52 17.50
CA SER A 15 -24.49 -8.37 17.14
C SER A 15 -23.03 -8.85 17.23
N VAL A 16 -22.46 -9.23 16.11
CA VAL A 16 -21.02 -9.39 15.97
C VAL A 16 -20.43 -8.00 16.24
N ALA A 17 -19.98 -7.78 17.46
CA ALA A 17 -19.20 -6.61 17.79
C ALA A 17 -17.95 -6.68 16.91
N LEU A 18 -17.90 -5.83 15.87
CA LEU A 18 -16.72 -5.66 15.05
C LEU A 18 -15.61 -5.22 16.00
N SER A 19 -14.73 -6.15 16.34
CA SER A 19 -13.56 -5.88 17.17
C SER A 19 -12.83 -4.72 16.55
N LYS A 20 -12.76 -3.61 17.28
CA LYS A 20 -12.09 -2.38 16.84
C LYS A 20 -10.60 -2.70 16.79
N THR A 21 -10.13 -3.15 15.64
CA THR A 21 -8.70 -3.43 15.42
C THR A 21 -7.96 -2.10 15.59
N SER A 22 -7.21 -1.97 16.69
CA SER A 22 -6.34 -0.81 16.89
C SER A 22 -4.91 -1.22 16.55
N LEU A 23 -4.21 -0.37 15.79
CA LEU A 23 -2.76 -0.52 15.61
C LEU A 23 -2.08 -0.26 16.96
N ASN A 24 -0.97 -0.96 17.19
CA ASN A 24 -0.15 -0.69 18.38
C ASN A 24 0.88 0.40 18.04
N PRO A 25 0.74 1.63 18.58
CA PRO A 25 1.66 2.73 18.22
C PRO A 25 3.12 2.40 18.50
N ALA A 26 3.41 1.66 19.57
CA ALA A 26 4.78 1.27 19.91
C ALA A 26 5.38 0.22 18.95
N ARG A 27 4.56 -0.34 18.05
CA ARG A 27 4.97 -1.32 17.03
C ARG A 27 4.65 -0.85 15.61
N THR A 28 4.40 0.45 15.44
CA THR A 28 3.99 1.03 14.18
C THR A 28 5.15 1.75 13.50
N ILE A 29 5.44 1.36 12.27
CA ILE A 29 6.31 2.07 11.33
C ILE A 29 5.41 2.92 10.44
N VAL A 30 5.67 4.22 10.39
CA VAL A 30 4.96 5.16 9.50
C VAL A 30 5.86 5.46 8.31
N ILE A 31 5.45 5.01 7.12
CA ILE A 31 6.09 5.37 5.86
C ILE A 31 5.34 6.60 5.32
N ASP A 32 5.87 7.77 5.61
CA ASP A 32 5.34 9.07 5.18
C ASP A 32 6.33 9.73 4.21
N GLY A 33 5.81 10.18 3.04
CA GLY A 33 6.64 10.72 1.98
C GLY A 33 7.28 9.65 1.07
N PRO A 34 8.29 10.05 0.24
CA PRO A 34 8.87 9.18 -0.77
C PRO A 34 9.75 8.06 -0.18
N ILE A 35 9.70 6.90 -0.84
CA ILE A 35 10.59 5.78 -0.54
C ILE A 35 11.95 6.04 -1.18
N THR A 36 12.95 6.35 -0.36
CA THR A 36 14.32 6.66 -0.79
C THR A 36 15.32 5.71 -0.12
N GLY A 37 16.55 5.70 -0.61
CA GLY A 37 17.63 4.94 0.04
C GLY A 37 17.88 5.36 1.49
N GLN A 38 17.55 6.59 1.87
CA GLN A 38 17.76 7.10 3.23
C GLN A 38 16.87 6.43 4.28
N ILE A 39 15.65 6.01 3.90
CA ILE A 39 14.73 5.40 4.84
C ILE A 39 14.96 3.88 5.01
N VAL A 40 15.70 3.25 4.10
CA VAL A 40 15.84 1.79 4.05
C VAL A 40 16.41 1.24 5.36
N GLN A 41 17.61 1.70 5.76
CA GLN A 41 18.26 1.17 6.94
C GLN A 41 17.49 1.42 8.23
N PRO A 42 16.97 2.64 8.51
CA PRO A 42 16.12 2.90 9.67
C PRO A 42 14.87 2.02 9.73
N VAL A 43 14.22 1.77 8.58
CA VAL A 43 13.05 0.89 8.51
C VAL A 43 13.43 -0.55 8.84
N ILE A 44 14.50 -1.08 8.24
CA ILE A 44 14.99 -2.44 8.49
C ILE A 44 15.40 -2.63 9.95
N ASP A 45 16.15 -1.71 10.53
CA ASP A 45 16.59 -1.77 11.92
C ASP A 45 15.38 -1.80 12.87
N THR A 46 14.36 -0.99 12.56
CA THR A 46 13.12 -0.96 13.34
C THR A 46 12.34 -2.25 13.18
N MET A 47 12.20 -2.79 11.97
CA MET A 47 11.56 -4.09 11.72
C MET A 47 12.25 -5.21 12.49
N ASN A 48 13.58 -5.30 12.43
CA ASN A 48 14.36 -6.30 13.14
C ASN A 48 14.21 -6.19 14.67
N LYS A 49 14.22 -4.98 15.20
CA LYS A 49 13.97 -4.73 16.63
C LYS A 49 12.58 -5.19 17.06
N LEU A 50 11.55 -4.88 16.27
CA LEU A 50 10.16 -5.25 16.58
C LEU A 50 9.91 -6.74 16.38
N ALA A 51 10.62 -7.38 15.46
CA ALA A 51 10.54 -8.81 15.17
C ALA A 51 11.04 -9.70 16.31
N ALA A 52 11.74 -9.16 17.32
CA ALA A 52 12.15 -9.90 18.51
C ALA A 52 10.94 -10.43 19.30
N ASP A 53 9.79 -9.73 19.25
CA ASP A 53 8.51 -10.21 19.76
C ASP A 53 7.59 -10.58 18.59
N LYS A 54 7.50 -11.88 18.30
CA LYS A 54 6.66 -12.44 17.24
C LYS A 54 5.19 -12.65 17.65
N SER A 55 4.86 -12.42 18.93
CA SER A 55 3.49 -12.60 19.43
C SER A 55 2.50 -11.56 18.94
N GLN A 56 3.02 -10.42 18.46
CA GLN A 56 2.24 -9.32 17.94
C GLN A 56 2.74 -8.92 16.53
N PRO A 57 1.85 -8.52 15.65
CA PRO A 57 2.24 -8.05 14.31
C PRO A 57 3.04 -6.74 14.39
N ILE A 58 3.82 -6.49 13.33
CA ILE A 58 4.38 -5.18 13.04
C ILE A 58 3.35 -4.42 12.20
N ASP A 59 3.01 -3.22 12.64
CA ASP A 59 2.08 -2.35 11.94
C ASP A 59 2.83 -1.39 11.01
N ILE A 60 2.35 -1.20 9.79
CA ILE A 60 2.90 -0.24 8.83
C ILE A 60 1.78 0.70 8.38
N VAL A 61 1.94 1.98 8.63
CA VAL A 61 1.04 3.03 8.13
C VAL A 61 1.68 3.67 6.91
N ILE A 62 0.95 3.68 5.79
CA ILE A 62 1.44 4.15 4.51
C ILE A 62 0.73 5.45 4.12
N SER A 63 1.52 6.47 3.79
CA SER A 63 1.12 7.76 3.25
C SER A 63 2.21 8.20 2.26
N SER A 64 2.36 7.48 1.12
CA SER A 64 3.54 7.58 0.28
C SER A 64 3.20 7.56 -1.21
N PRO A 65 3.86 8.42 -2.02
CA PRO A 65 3.76 8.38 -3.48
C PRO A 65 4.57 7.22 -4.10
N GLY A 66 5.26 6.43 -3.30
CA GLY A 66 6.25 5.47 -3.76
C GLY A 66 7.64 6.06 -3.86
N GLY A 67 8.43 5.64 -4.83
CA GLY A 67 9.80 6.13 -5.00
C GLY A 67 10.73 5.08 -5.60
N SER A 68 11.94 4.95 -5.05
CA SER A 68 12.95 4.04 -5.55
C SER A 68 12.50 2.57 -5.49
N VAL A 69 12.43 1.93 -6.65
CA VAL A 69 12.13 0.49 -6.78
C VAL A 69 13.13 -0.34 -5.99
N VAL A 70 14.42 -0.02 -6.10
CA VAL A 70 15.49 -0.75 -5.37
C VAL A 70 15.31 -0.60 -3.87
N ALA A 71 15.11 0.61 -3.37
CA ALA A 71 14.89 0.86 -1.95
C ALA A 71 13.66 0.12 -1.41
N GLY A 72 12.56 0.14 -2.18
CA GLY A 72 11.33 -0.55 -1.80
C GLY A 72 11.49 -2.06 -1.73
N TYR A 73 12.13 -2.68 -2.72
CA TYR A 73 12.34 -4.13 -2.70
C TYR A 73 13.31 -4.60 -1.61
N ILE A 74 14.29 -3.80 -1.20
CA ILE A 74 15.11 -4.14 -0.02
C ILE A 74 14.23 -4.21 1.25
N ILE A 75 13.26 -3.31 1.39
CA ILE A 75 12.27 -3.36 2.49
C ILE A 75 11.37 -4.58 2.35
N VAL A 76 10.86 -4.88 1.15
CA VAL A 76 10.02 -6.05 0.87
C VAL A 76 10.76 -7.34 1.18
N ASP A 77 11.99 -7.51 0.72
CA ASP A 77 12.81 -8.70 0.98
C ASP A 77 13.00 -8.92 2.49
N THR A 78 13.18 -7.83 3.25
CA THR A 78 13.24 -7.88 4.72
C THR A 78 11.90 -8.33 5.32
N MET A 79 10.78 -7.80 4.83
CA MET A 79 9.45 -8.23 5.28
C MET A 79 9.24 -9.72 5.01
N GLU A 80 9.61 -10.20 3.82
CA GLU A 80 9.44 -11.62 3.47
C GLU A 80 10.33 -12.54 4.30
N ALA A 81 11.58 -12.16 4.55
CA ALA A 81 12.47 -12.91 5.44
C ALA A 81 11.88 -13.01 6.86
N LEU A 82 11.40 -11.90 7.42
CA LEU A 82 10.76 -11.88 8.74
C LEU A 82 9.44 -12.66 8.76
N ARG A 83 8.66 -12.65 7.67
CA ARG A 83 7.45 -13.47 7.54
C ARG A 83 7.77 -14.96 7.51
N ALA A 84 8.83 -15.36 6.83
CA ALA A 84 9.32 -16.75 6.86
C ALA A 84 9.68 -17.21 8.29
N ASP A 85 10.14 -16.27 9.12
CA ASP A 85 10.41 -16.47 10.56
C ASP A 85 9.17 -16.37 11.45
N GLY A 86 7.97 -16.17 10.88
CA GLY A 86 6.69 -16.14 11.60
C GLY A 86 6.20 -14.77 12.05
N VAL A 87 6.90 -13.68 11.69
CA VAL A 87 6.42 -12.31 11.92
C VAL A 87 5.24 -12.02 10.99
N LYS A 88 4.24 -11.28 11.51
CA LYS A 88 3.08 -10.82 10.73
C LYS A 88 3.13 -9.31 10.52
N PHE A 89 2.70 -8.87 9.34
CA PHE A 89 2.60 -7.45 9.00
C PHE A 89 1.16 -7.04 8.76
N ARG A 90 0.73 -5.95 9.43
CA ARG A 90 -0.56 -5.30 9.17
C ARG A 90 -0.30 -3.92 8.59
N CYS A 91 -0.86 -3.64 7.43
CA CYS A 91 -0.66 -2.37 6.74
C CYS A 91 -1.94 -1.56 6.65
N GLY A 92 -1.82 -0.27 6.89
CA GLY A 92 -2.92 0.67 6.78
C GLY A 92 -2.59 1.85 5.86
N VAL A 93 -3.41 2.07 4.84
CA VAL A 93 -3.27 3.26 3.99
C VAL A 93 -4.03 4.42 4.59
N ARG A 94 -3.31 5.48 4.98
CA ARG A 94 -3.91 6.68 5.57
C ARG A 94 -4.43 7.66 4.52
N SER A 95 -3.61 7.97 3.52
CA SER A 95 -3.96 8.93 2.48
C SER A 95 -3.62 8.45 1.08
N LEU A 96 -2.46 7.82 0.91
CA LEU A 96 -1.93 7.41 -0.38
C LEU A 96 -1.03 6.20 -0.25
N ALA A 97 -1.20 5.23 -1.15
CA ALA A 97 -0.21 4.21 -1.45
C ALA A 97 -0.07 4.12 -2.98
N ALA A 98 0.94 4.77 -3.53
CA ALA A 98 1.16 4.80 -4.96
C ALA A 98 2.50 4.16 -5.34
N SER A 99 2.57 3.58 -6.55
CA SER A 99 3.83 3.05 -7.09
C SER A 99 4.47 2.02 -6.14
N MET A 100 5.74 2.19 -5.76
CA MET A 100 6.44 1.31 -4.85
C MET A 100 5.78 1.20 -3.46
N ALA A 101 5.06 2.23 -2.99
CA ALA A 101 4.30 2.15 -1.75
C ALA A 101 3.10 1.20 -1.85
N PHE A 102 2.49 1.09 -3.03
CA PHE A 102 1.47 0.08 -3.30
C PHE A 102 2.07 -1.32 -3.33
N GLN A 103 3.28 -1.48 -3.89
CA GLN A 103 4.01 -2.75 -3.84
C GLN A 103 4.26 -3.19 -2.39
N LEU A 104 4.72 -2.31 -1.50
CA LEU A 104 4.85 -2.63 -0.08
C LEU A 104 3.53 -3.11 0.54
N LEU A 105 2.41 -2.48 0.19
CA LEU A 105 1.09 -2.87 0.67
C LEU A 105 0.70 -4.29 0.25
N LEU A 106 1.12 -4.75 -0.94
CA LEU A 106 0.84 -6.10 -1.43
C LEU A 106 1.45 -7.18 -0.53
N HIS A 107 2.61 -6.91 0.06
CA HIS A 107 3.36 -7.85 0.89
C HIS A 107 2.90 -7.91 2.36
N CYS A 108 1.82 -7.22 2.72
CA CYS A 108 1.25 -7.27 4.07
C CYS A 108 0.24 -8.41 4.22
N ASP A 109 0.24 -9.07 5.39
CA ASP A 109 -0.71 -10.16 5.70
C ASP A 109 -2.14 -9.64 5.85
N GLU A 110 -2.31 -8.46 6.44
CA GLU A 110 -3.60 -7.80 6.57
C GLU A 110 -3.51 -6.36 6.08
N ARG A 111 -4.47 -5.95 5.28
CA ARG A 111 -4.54 -4.61 4.68
C ARG A 111 -5.77 -3.86 5.12
N TYR A 112 -5.59 -2.60 5.48
CA TYR A 112 -6.62 -1.68 5.93
C TYR A 112 -6.50 -0.37 5.16
N SER A 113 -7.58 0.39 5.03
CA SER A 113 -7.53 1.70 4.40
C SER A 113 -8.57 2.66 4.95
N THR A 114 -8.27 3.96 4.93
CA THR A 114 -9.32 4.98 5.01
C THR A 114 -10.12 4.98 3.70
N PRO A 115 -11.40 5.39 3.73
CA PRO A 115 -12.26 5.31 2.54
C PRO A 115 -11.83 6.20 1.38
N HIS A 116 -11.13 7.28 1.70
CA HIS A 116 -10.71 8.31 0.75
C HIS A 116 -9.22 8.23 0.42
N ALA A 117 -8.51 7.19 0.89
CA ALA A 117 -7.15 6.95 0.49
C ALA A 117 -7.08 6.67 -1.01
N PHE A 118 -6.01 7.14 -1.63
CA PHE A 118 -5.71 6.89 -3.02
C PHE A 118 -4.73 5.73 -3.19
N LEU A 119 -4.93 4.97 -4.24
CA LEU A 119 -4.14 3.78 -4.58
C LEU A 119 -3.81 3.84 -6.06
N LEU A 120 -2.54 3.62 -6.40
CA LEU A 120 -2.06 3.67 -7.77
C LEU A 120 -0.96 2.65 -8.01
N TRP A 121 -1.08 1.88 -9.06
CA TRP A 121 0.01 1.10 -9.65
C TRP A 121 0.18 1.47 -11.13
N HIS A 122 1.41 1.49 -11.57
CA HIS A 122 1.76 2.00 -12.90
C HIS A 122 3.12 1.45 -13.37
N PRO A 123 3.43 1.54 -14.67
CA PRO A 123 4.75 1.17 -15.20
C PRO A 123 5.90 1.94 -14.55
N VAL A 124 7.03 1.28 -14.43
CA VAL A 124 8.24 1.87 -13.85
C VAL A 124 8.70 3.06 -14.70
N ARG A 125 9.10 4.14 -14.03
CA ARG A 125 9.60 5.36 -14.66
C ARG A 125 11.01 5.66 -14.18
N VAL A 126 11.84 6.15 -15.12
CA VAL A 126 13.18 6.63 -14.83
C VAL A 126 13.25 8.11 -15.15
N PHE A 127 13.61 8.91 -14.18
CA PHE A 127 13.97 10.30 -14.41
C PHE A 127 15.43 10.37 -14.81
N TYR A 128 15.69 10.94 -15.99
CA TYR A 128 17.03 11.13 -16.49
C TYR A 128 17.34 12.63 -16.61
N MET A 129 18.44 13.06 -16.01
CA MET A 129 18.95 14.42 -16.14
C MET A 129 20.34 14.36 -16.78
N GLY A 130 20.47 14.88 -18.01
CA GLY A 130 21.74 14.93 -18.73
C GLY A 130 21.64 14.45 -20.18
N VAL A 131 22.79 14.14 -20.77
CA VAL A 131 22.87 13.64 -22.16
C VAL A 131 22.57 12.13 -22.15
N LEU A 132 21.51 11.74 -22.86
CA LEU A 132 21.14 10.34 -23.03
C LEU A 132 21.64 9.86 -24.41
N THR A 133 22.55 8.91 -24.42
CA THR A 133 22.96 8.24 -25.66
C THR A 133 21.93 7.20 -26.08
N ALA A 134 21.92 6.82 -27.37
CA ALA A 134 21.01 5.79 -27.88
C ALA A 134 21.18 4.45 -27.14
N ASP A 135 22.42 4.06 -26.82
CA ASP A 135 22.70 2.83 -26.08
C ASP A 135 22.20 2.93 -24.63
N ALA A 136 22.41 4.05 -23.95
CA ALA A 136 21.90 4.24 -22.59
C ALA A 136 20.36 4.22 -22.57
N ALA A 137 19.70 4.82 -23.56
CA ALA A 137 18.25 4.77 -23.71
C ALA A 137 17.74 3.33 -23.91
N ARG A 138 18.42 2.55 -24.75
CA ARG A 138 18.09 1.14 -24.99
C ARG A 138 18.25 0.29 -23.71
N VAL A 139 19.34 0.47 -23.00
CA VAL A 139 19.58 -0.24 -21.72
C VAL A 139 18.51 0.14 -20.69
N ALA A 140 18.21 1.43 -20.52
CA ALA A 140 17.16 1.90 -19.61
C ALA A 140 15.79 1.31 -19.97
N SER A 141 15.43 1.25 -21.26
CA SER A 141 14.17 0.65 -21.72
C SER A 141 14.07 -0.84 -21.37
N ILE A 142 15.17 -1.59 -21.54
CA ILE A 142 15.21 -3.02 -21.17
C ILE A 142 15.04 -3.19 -19.65
N GLN A 143 15.75 -2.38 -18.84
CA GLN A 143 15.65 -2.43 -17.38
C GLN A 143 14.25 -2.08 -16.88
N MET A 144 13.62 -1.04 -17.44
CA MET A 144 12.23 -0.69 -17.12
C MET A 144 11.28 -1.84 -17.46
N GLY A 145 11.40 -2.45 -18.64
CA GLY A 145 10.55 -3.57 -19.03
C GLY A 145 10.73 -4.83 -18.16
N LEU A 146 11.93 -5.08 -17.62
CA LEU A 146 12.15 -6.15 -16.65
C LEU A 146 11.50 -5.81 -15.30
N SER A 147 11.63 -4.57 -14.85
CA SER A 147 11.00 -4.09 -13.62
C SER A 147 9.48 -4.10 -13.72
N ASP A 148 8.91 -3.73 -14.87
CA ASP A 148 7.47 -3.80 -15.11
C ASP A 148 6.93 -5.23 -14.99
N LYS A 149 7.64 -6.21 -15.56
CA LYS A 149 7.27 -7.62 -15.44
C LYS A 149 7.28 -8.10 -14.00
N MET A 150 8.26 -7.67 -13.21
CA MET A 150 8.34 -8.00 -11.78
C MET A 150 7.16 -7.38 -11.01
N VAL A 151 6.91 -6.09 -11.19
CA VAL A 151 5.80 -5.37 -10.56
C VAL A 151 4.45 -5.98 -10.93
N LEU A 152 4.20 -6.26 -12.22
CA LEU A 152 2.99 -6.93 -12.68
C LEU A 152 2.84 -8.33 -12.08
N GLY A 153 3.92 -9.10 -12.01
CA GLY A 153 3.90 -10.42 -11.40
C GLY A 153 3.45 -10.40 -9.93
N GLU A 154 3.85 -9.39 -9.15
CA GLU A 154 3.38 -9.22 -7.78
C GLU A 154 1.91 -8.77 -7.71
N LEU A 155 1.49 -7.90 -8.61
CA LEU A 155 0.08 -7.48 -8.73
C LEU A 155 -0.84 -8.67 -9.05
N HIS A 156 -0.47 -9.51 -10.03
CA HIS A 156 -1.23 -10.70 -10.41
C HIS A 156 -1.35 -11.73 -9.28
N LYS A 157 -0.32 -11.85 -8.43
CA LYS A 157 -0.35 -12.76 -7.27
C LYS A 157 -1.23 -12.23 -6.13
N ALA A 158 -1.22 -10.92 -5.90
CA ALA A 158 -1.77 -10.32 -4.68
C ALA A 158 -3.19 -9.74 -4.85
N LEU A 159 -3.53 -9.26 -6.06
CA LEU A 159 -4.87 -8.70 -6.31
C LEU A 159 -5.85 -9.78 -6.75
N PRO A 160 -7.02 -9.91 -6.09
CA PRO A 160 -8.07 -10.85 -6.50
C PRO A 160 -8.86 -10.32 -7.71
N LEU A 161 -8.15 -10.07 -8.81
CA LEU A 161 -8.67 -9.54 -10.07
C LEU A 161 -8.21 -10.38 -11.26
N ASP A 162 -8.95 -10.32 -12.36
CA ASP A 162 -8.50 -10.85 -13.64
C ASP A 162 -7.21 -10.12 -14.10
N GLU A 163 -6.23 -10.88 -14.59
CA GLU A 163 -4.93 -10.32 -15.00
C GLU A 163 -5.07 -9.22 -16.05
N LYS A 164 -6.01 -9.38 -17.02
CA LYS A 164 -6.26 -8.36 -18.04
C LYS A 164 -6.79 -7.03 -17.46
N VAL A 165 -7.56 -7.13 -16.37
CA VAL A 165 -8.04 -5.96 -15.64
C VAL A 165 -6.89 -5.27 -14.94
N ILE A 166 -6.00 -6.04 -14.30
CA ILE A 166 -4.78 -5.52 -13.67
C ILE A 166 -3.90 -4.82 -14.70
N ASP A 167 -3.63 -5.50 -15.84
CA ASP A 167 -2.80 -4.98 -16.94
C ASP A 167 -3.37 -3.70 -17.53
N TRP A 168 -4.71 -3.65 -17.69
CA TRP A 168 -5.38 -2.45 -18.20
C TRP A 168 -5.19 -1.27 -17.24
N HIS A 169 -5.42 -1.47 -15.94
CA HIS A 169 -5.22 -0.43 -14.93
C HIS A 169 -3.74 -0.02 -14.81
N PHE A 170 -2.82 -0.97 -14.91
CA PHE A 170 -1.39 -0.73 -14.92
C PHE A 170 -0.99 0.17 -16.09
N THR A 171 -1.39 -0.18 -17.30
CA THR A 171 -1.05 0.56 -18.52
C THR A 171 -1.71 1.94 -18.56
N ASN A 172 -2.94 2.07 -18.05
CA ASN A 172 -3.69 3.32 -18.04
C ASN A 172 -3.47 4.15 -16.77
N GLU A 173 -2.64 3.66 -15.84
CA GLU A 173 -2.26 4.38 -14.62
C GLU A 173 -3.48 4.89 -13.84
N THR A 174 -4.43 3.99 -13.61
CA THR A 174 -5.70 4.37 -13.00
C THR A 174 -5.53 4.63 -11.51
N LEU A 175 -5.92 5.82 -11.08
CA LEU A 175 -5.99 6.17 -9.67
C LEU A 175 -7.29 5.66 -9.07
N HIS A 176 -7.20 4.87 -8.02
CA HIS A 176 -8.34 4.31 -7.31
C HIS A 176 -8.51 4.94 -5.94
N HIS A 177 -9.75 5.22 -5.55
CA HIS A 177 -10.07 5.36 -4.13
C HIS A 177 -10.18 3.99 -3.47
N ALA A 178 -9.81 3.88 -2.19
CA ALA A 178 -9.86 2.63 -1.46
C ALA A 178 -11.25 1.95 -1.51
N ARG A 179 -12.34 2.70 -1.38
CA ARG A 179 -13.72 2.18 -1.55
C ARG A 179 -14.00 1.62 -2.94
N GLN A 180 -13.36 2.18 -3.96
CA GLN A 180 -13.49 1.73 -5.34
C GLN A 180 -12.75 0.40 -5.53
N LEU A 181 -11.51 0.35 -5.04
CA LEU A 181 -10.69 -0.87 -5.09
C LEU A 181 -11.31 -1.98 -4.26
N ASP A 182 -11.87 -1.70 -3.08
CA ASP A 182 -12.55 -2.69 -2.24
C ASP A 182 -13.77 -3.33 -2.92
N LYS A 183 -14.48 -2.56 -3.74
CA LYS A 183 -15.57 -3.08 -4.57
C LYS A 183 -15.08 -3.85 -5.79
N LEU A 184 -14.00 -3.40 -6.41
CA LEU A 184 -13.41 -4.02 -7.60
C LEU A 184 -12.70 -5.33 -7.23
N ALA A 185 -11.98 -5.35 -6.12
CA ALA A 185 -11.16 -6.44 -5.60
C ALA A 185 -11.64 -6.86 -4.19
N PRO A 186 -12.80 -7.51 -4.06
CA PRO A 186 -13.35 -7.91 -2.76
C PRO A 186 -12.37 -8.80 -1.99
N GLY A 187 -12.13 -8.44 -0.73
CA GLY A 187 -11.21 -9.17 0.16
C GLY A 187 -9.75 -8.72 0.07
N PHE A 188 -9.40 -7.81 -0.82
CA PHE A 188 -8.06 -7.21 -0.84
C PHE A 188 -7.79 -6.44 0.46
N PHE A 189 -8.75 -5.64 0.92
CA PHE A 189 -8.73 -5.03 2.24
C PHE A 189 -9.53 -5.86 3.24
N LYS A 190 -8.99 -6.02 4.44
CA LYS A 190 -9.73 -6.57 5.58
C LYS A 190 -10.81 -5.61 6.03
N GLN A 191 -10.55 -4.30 5.93
CA GLN A 191 -11.51 -3.26 6.25
C GLN A 191 -11.16 -1.93 5.57
N VAL A 192 -12.19 -1.27 5.02
CA VAL A 192 -12.15 0.12 4.54
C VAL A 192 -13.17 0.93 5.32
N SER A 193 -12.74 1.77 6.25
CA SER A 193 -13.66 2.58 7.06
C SER A 193 -13.04 3.85 7.62
N SER A 194 -13.88 4.88 7.87
CA SER A 194 -13.45 6.13 8.51
C SER A 194 -13.01 5.92 9.98
N GLY A 195 -13.50 4.85 10.64
CA GLY A 195 -13.08 4.49 12.00
C GLY A 195 -11.61 4.08 12.10
N ILE A 196 -11.03 3.67 10.98
CA ILE A 196 -9.58 3.38 10.86
C ILE A 196 -8.74 4.67 11.05
N GLY A 197 -9.29 5.85 10.78
CA GLY A 197 -8.61 7.12 11.06
C GLY A 197 -8.13 7.26 12.51
N ASN A 198 -8.83 6.63 13.47
CA ASN A 198 -8.39 6.56 14.86
C ASN A 198 -7.25 5.55 15.10
N LEU A 199 -6.98 4.66 14.13
CA LEU A 199 -5.85 3.74 14.18
C LEU A 199 -4.52 4.42 13.84
N PHE A 200 -4.58 5.58 13.19
CA PHE A 200 -3.42 6.33 12.71
C PHE A 200 -2.97 7.43 13.67
N LYS A 201 -3.29 7.30 14.97
CA LYS A 201 -2.67 8.16 15.97
C LYS A 201 -1.17 7.87 15.98
N THR A 202 -0.41 8.92 15.71
CA THR A 202 1.05 8.83 15.58
C THR A 202 1.80 8.90 16.90
N ASP A 203 1.10 9.14 18.00
CA ASP A 203 1.68 9.20 19.34
C ASP A 203 2.25 7.83 19.72
N GLY A 204 3.56 7.77 19.93
CA GLY A 204 4.26 6.56 20.33
C GLY A 204 4.62 5.59 19.21
N VAL A 205 4.68 6.04 17.94
CA VAL A 205 5.16 5.22 16.81
C VAL A 205 6.60 4.75 17.00
N ALA A 206 6.90 3.55 16.49
CA ALA A 206 8.26 3.00 16.55
C ALA A 206 9.21 3.75 15.60
N LEU A 207 8.73 4.15 14.44
CA LEU A 207 9.46 4.93 13.45
C LEU A 207 8.50 5.72 12.56
N ASN A 208 8.81 6.99 12.32
CA ASN A 208 8.16 7.84 11.32
C ASN A 208 9.20 8.29 10.28
N THR A 209 9.09 7.82 9.05
CA THR A 209 10.06 8.16 8.00
C THR A 209 9.94 9.60 7.52
N GLY A 210 8.81 10.27 7.73
CA GLY A 210 8.64 11.70 7.46
C GLY A 210 9.59 12.58 8.27
N GLU A 211 10.01 12.11 9.47
CA GLU A 211 10.99 12.80 10.32
C GLU A 211 12.43 12.64 9.81
N LEU A 212 12.69 11.72 8.90
CA LEU A 212 14.01 11.46 8.30
C LEU A 212 14.33 12.40 7.13
N GLY A 213 13.57 13.48 6.95
CA GLY A 213 13.82 14.50 5.93
C GLY A 213 13.28 14.16 4.54
N GLY A 214 12.28 13.31 4.47
CA GLY A 214 11.52 13.09 3.24
C GLY A 214 10.74 14.34 2.86
N PHE A 215 10.74 14.69 1.57
CA PHE A 215 9.83 15.71 1.05
C PHE A 215 8.39 15.26 1.28
N SER A 216 7.59 16.05 1.99
CA SER A 216 6.16 15.82 2.06
C SER A 216 5.55 16.22 0.72
N PHE A 217 5.14 15.24 -0.08
CA PHE A 217 4.30 15.51 -1.24
C PHE A 217 2.86 15.69 -0.76
N SER A 218 2.28 16.82 -1.12
CA SER A 218 0.84 16.99 -0.96
C SER A 218 0.10 16.13 -2.00
N LEU A 219 -1.15 15.78 -1.72
CA LEU A 219 -2.01 15.12 -2.71
C LEU A 219 -2.08 15.94 -4.01
N GLY A 220 -2.00 17.29 -3.91
CA GLY A 220 -1.95 18.22 -5.03
C GLY A 220 -0.71 18.00 -5.92
N ASP A 221 0.46 17.75 -5.33
CA ASP A 221 1.69 17.51 -6.09
C ASP A 221 1.57 16.22 -6.92
N ILE A 222 0.91 15.20 -6.39
CA ILE A 222 0.70 13.92 -7.09
C ILE A 222 -0.34 14.07 -8.19
N LEU A 223 -1.44 14.78 -7.94
CA LEU A 223 -2.45 15.07 -8.95
C LEU A 223 -1.87 15.96 -10.05
N TYR A 224 -1.04 16.96 -9.71
CA TYR A 224 -0.34 17.80 -10.68
C TYR A 224 0.61 16.99 -11.58
N ILE A 225 1.37 16.06 -11.01
CA ILE A 225 2.22 15.15 -11.77
C ILE A 225 1.35 14.30 -12.71
N HIS A 226 0.24 13.75 -12.22
CA HIS A 226 -0.68 12.93 -13.00
C HIS A 226 -1.35 13.72 -14.15
N GLU A 227 -1.86 14.92 -13.88
CA GLU A 227 -2.48 15.78 -14.90
C GLU A 227 -1.47 16.25 -15.95
N THR A 228 -0.24 16.57 -15.55
CA THR A 228 0.83 16.97 -16.48
C THR A 228 1.16 15.83 -17.45
N PHE A 229 1.17 14.57 -16.96
CA PHE A 229 1.40 13.40 -17.81
C PHE A 229 0.22 13.09 -18.75
N ILE A 230 -1.03 13.28 -18.32
CA ILE A 230 -2.21 13.12 -19.18
C ILE A 230 -2.17 14.14 -20.30
N ASN A 231 -1.87 15.40 -20.00
CA ASN A 231 -1.80 16.48 -20.99
C ASN A 231 -0.65 16.28 -21.98
N MET A 232 0.49 15.71 -21.58
CA MET A 232 1.57 15.34 -22.50
C MET A 232 1.19 14.19 -23.45
N ARG A 233 0.31 13.27 -23.05
CA ARG A 233 -0.22 12.21 -23.92
C ARG A 233 -1.29 12.70 -24.88
N GLY A 234 -2.12 13.67 -24.47
CA GLY A 234 -3.21 14.23 -25.29
C GLY A 234 -2.73 15.10 -26.47
N ASN A 235 -1.48 15.58 -26.45
CA ASN A 235 -0.92 16.41 -27.52
C ASN A 235 -0.17 15.61 -28.61
N LYS A 236 -0.32 14.29 -28.68
CA LYS A 236 0.13 13.44 -29.79
C LYS A 236 -1.09 12.94 -30.56
N GLN A 237 -1.75 13.84 -31.28
CA GLN A 237 -2.56 13.54 -32.45
C GLN A 237 -1.88 14.11 -33.69
#